data_660a0c90b7c310c6e3e5d483d416d59f
#
_entry.id   660a0c90b7c310c6e3e5d483d416d59f
#
_cell.length_a   1.000
_cell.length_b   1.000
_cell.length_c   1.000
_cell.angle_alpha   90.00
_cell.angle_beta   90.00
_cell.angle_gamma   90.00
#
_symmetry.space_group_name_H-M   'P 1'
#
loop_
_entity.id
_entity.type
_entity.pdbx_description
1 polymer ?
#
loop_
_entity_poly.entity_id
_entity_poly.type
_entity_poly.pdbx_seq_one_letter_code
_entity_poly.pdbx_strand_id
1 'polypeptide(L)'
;NHHHHHDMSDNDGGFVMNENIDRLPNGCEAIRSEKSITVYASKKYATGVPGTVYGMSDYEWNVEPCSKITVTFINEDKVRHMWMIHELPKYLYPAGMFHIEASGGKSQTGTFITPSEDKNYLVHCDMSQHMEMGMRGQIIVGKGSGDLWSVTGITDHLYRASYLPQYIIFFCVLASIFGFILNAKLVKRERKG
;
A
#
# COMPACT_ATOMS: atom_id res chain seq x y z
N ASN A 1 31.95 9.70 21.45
CA ASN A 1 31.94 8.84 20.26
C ASN A 1 31.57 7.42 20.68
N HIS A 2 30.28 7.10 20.71
CA HIS A 2 29.81 5.74 20.75
C HIS A 2 29.27 5.38 19.37
N HIS A 3 30.09 4.73 18.56
CA HIS A 3 29.63 3.97 17.42
C HIS A 3 28.90 2.73 17.97
N HIS A 4 27.59 2.72 17.93
CA HIS A 4 26.85 1.48 18.01
C HIS A 4 27.09 0.72 16.70
N HIS A 5 28.06 -0.18 16.72
CA HIS A 5 28.09 -1.29 15.79
C HIS A 5 26.84 -2.12 16.08
N HIS A 6 25.84 -2.05 15.21
CA HIS A 6 24.85 -3.11 15.16
C HIS A 6 25.57 -4.39 14.75
N ASP A 7 25.72 -5.26 15.71
CA ASP A 7 26.18 -6.62 15.49
C ASP A 7 25.15 -7.28 14.56
N MET A 8 25.53 -7.41 13.28
CA MET A 8 24.76 -8.17 12.30
C MET A 8 25.05 -9.66 12.53
N SER A 9 24.81 -10.12 13.76
CA SER A 9 24.78 -11.54 14.04
C SER A 9 23.61 -12.14 13.26
N ASP A 10 23.89 -13.14 12.44
CA ASP A 10 23.00 -13.99 11.65
C ASP A 10 21.58 -14.13 12.25
N ASN A 11 20.75 -13.13 12.08
CA ASN A 11 19.35 -13.23 12.42
C ASN A 11 18.62 -13.77 11.19
N ASP A 12 18.68 -15.11 11.03
CA ASP A 12 18.07 -15.87 9.94
C ASP A 12 16.56 -15.63 9.79
N GLY A 13 15.96 -14.85 10.71
CA GLY A 13 14.53 -14.53 10.74
C GLY A 13 14.13 -13.18 10.13
N GLY A 14 15.08 -12.28 9.91
CA GLY A 14 14.82 -10.88 9.54
C GLY A 14 15.13 -9.90 10.68
N PHE A 15 14.77 -8.63 10.54
CA PHE A 15 15.08 -7.58 11.54
C PHE A 15 14.05 -6.43 11.54
N VAL A 16 14.11 -5.64 12.59
CA VAL A 16 13.32 -4.39 12.73
C VAL A 16 14.28 -3.22 12.77
N MET A 17 13.98 -2.14 12.04
CA MET A 17 14.79 -0.94 12.00
C MET A 17 13.99 0.30 12.42
N ASN A 18 14.67 1.19 13.17
CA ASN A 18 14.11 2.44 13.65
C ASN A 18 12.88 2.25 14.56
N GLU A 19 12.87 1.22 15.39
CA GLU A 19 11.82 1.00 16.37
C GLU A 19 11.73 2.18 17.36
N ASN A 20 10.50 2.54 17.71
CA ASN A 20 10.22 3.59 18.68
C ASN A 20 9.08 3.18 19.58
N ILE A 21 9.39 2.86 20.84
CA ILE A 21 8.43 2.33 21.80
C ILE A 21 7.95 3.35 22.84
N ASP A 22 8.66 4.50 22.98
CA ASP A 22 8.44 5.43 24.10
C ASP A 22 8.68 6.91 23.78
N ARG A 23 9.38 7.23 22.67
CA ARG A 23 9.70 8.62 22.32
C ARG A 23 8.53 9.27 21.57
N LEU A 24 7.88 10.24 22.23
CA LEU A 24 6.73 10.94 21.65
C LEU A 24 7.14 11.85 20.48
N PRO A 25 6.39 11.83 19.36
CA PRO A 25 6.51 12.83 18.31
C PRO A 25 6.11 14.23 18.81
N ASN A 26 6.65 15.26 18.16
CA ASN A 26 6.28 16.64 18.43
C ASN A 26 4.75 16.82 18.27
N GLY A 27 4.14 17.57 19.19
CA GLY A 27 2.69 17.76 19.23
C GLY A 27 1.91 16.62 19.89
N CYS A 28 2.59 15.56 20.35
CA CYS A 28 2.00 14.52 21.19
C CYS A 28 2.38 14.75 22.66
N GLU A 29 1.38 14.92 23.53
CA GLU A 29 1.58 15.07 24.97
C GLU A 29 1.64 13.71 25.68
N ALA A 30 0.96 12.70 25.13
CA ALA A 30 0.91 11.33 25.62
C ALA A 30 0.54 10.37 24.48
N ILE A 31 0.70 9.05 24.71
CA ILE A 31 0.11 8.02 23.87
C ILE A 31 -1.41 8.05 24.05
N ARG A 32 -2.15 8.28 22.96
CA ARG A 32 -3.62 8.34 22.97
C ARG A 32 -4.28 6.98 22.88
N SER A 33 -3.70 6.08 22.09
CA SER A 33 -4.17 4.71 21.95
C SER A 33 -3.01 3.76 21.66
N GLU A 34 -3.25 2.48 21.88
CA GLU A 34 -2.34 1.41 21.48
C GLU A 34 -3.09 0.46 20.56
N LYS A 35 -2.47 0.09 19.45
CA LYS A 35 -3.07 -0.81 18.47
C LYS A 35 -2.06 -1.86 18.01
N SER A 36 -2.51 -3.12 17.98
CA SER A 36 -1.76 -4.21 17.38
C SER A 36 -2.32 -4.51 15.99
N ILE A 37 -1.43 -4.66 15.02
CA ILE A 37 -1.74 -4.97 13.63
C ILE A 37 -0.97 -6.23 13.27
N THR A 38 -1.64 -7.21 12.68
CA THR A 38 -0.99 -8.38 12.09
C THR A 38 -1.12 -8.30 10.58
N VAL A 39 0.01 -8.35 9.87
CA VAL A 39 0.08 -8.26 8.41
C VAL A 39 0.72 -9.54 7.88
N TYR A 40 0.03 -10.22 7.00
CA TYR A 40 0.56 -11.37 6.28
C TYR A 40 1.02 -10.95 4.90
N ALA A 41 2.20 -11.39 4.49
CA ALA A 41 2.78 -11.17 3.17
C ALA A 41 2.86 -12.49 2.40
N SER A 42 2.25 -12.55 1.23
CA SER A 42 2.30 -13.75 0.39
C SER A 42 1.75 -13.47 -1.01
N LYS A 43 2.14 -14.31 -1.96
CA LYS A 43 1.54 -14.38 -3.31
C LYS A 43 0.03 -14.59 -3.29
N LYS A 44 -0.52 -15.28 -2.28
CA LYS A 44 -1.96 -15.52 -2.15
C LYS A 44 -2.78 -14.24 -1.93
N TYR A 45 -2.15 -13.17 -1.48
CA TYR A 45 -2.78 -11.85 -1.28
C TYR A 45 -2.60 -10.92 -2.49
N ALA A 46 -2.01 -11.39 -3.60
CA ALA A 46 -1.98 -10.61 -4.83
C ALA A 46 -3.42 -10.29 -5.27
N THR A 47 -3.67 -9.05 -5.67
CA THR A 47 -5.03 -8.52 -5.92
C THR A 47 -5.70 -9.09 -7.18
N GLY A 48 -5.02 -9.93 -7.96
CA GLY A 48 -5.51 -10.41 -9.26
C GLY A 48 -5.49 -9.36 -10.38
N VAL A 49 -5.00 -8.15 -10.10
CA VAL A 49 -4.75 -7.13 -11.13
C VAL A 49 -3.54 -7.58 -11.97
N PRO A 50 -3.58 -7.46 -13.31
CA PRO A 50 -2.45 -7.83 -14.17
C PRO A 50 -1.15 -7.17 -13.71
N GLY A 51 -0.10 -7.96 -13.54
CA GLY A 51 1.21 -7.51 -13.05
C GLY A 51 1.42 -7.65 -11.54
N THR A 52 0.37 -7.96 -10.75
CA THR A 52 0.54 -8.24 -9.33
C THR A 52 0.94 -9.70 -9.11
N VAL A 53 1.96 -9.92 -8.29
CA VAL A 53 2.51 -11.24 -7.96
C VAL A 53 2.52 -11.47 -6.46
N TYR A 54 2.73 -10.40 -5.70
CA TYR A 54 2.80 -10.40 -4.25
C TYR A 54 1.71 -9.50 -3.68
N GLY A 55 1.38 -9.68 -2.40
CA GLY A 55 0.44 -8.84 -1.69
C GLY A 55 0.58 -8.94 -0.18
N MET A 56 -0.15 -8.08 0.48
CA MET A 56 -0.36 -8.11 1.93
C MET A 56 -1.82 -8.43 2.23
N SER A 57 -2.10 -8.99 3.42
CA SER A 57 -3.47 -9.32 3.85
C SER A 57 -4.39 -8.09 3.87
N ASP A 58 -3.80 -6.93 4.12
CA ASP A 58 -4.46 -5.64 4.16
C ASP A 58 -3.62 -4.60 3.42
N TYR A 59 -4.28 -3.56 2.92
CA TYR A 59 -3.65 -2.46 2.18
C TYR A 59 -3.87 -1.10 2.84
N GLU A 60 -4.74 -1.05 3.84
CA GLU A 60 -5.10 0.19 4.52
C GLU A 60 -5.28 -0.04 6.02
N TRP A 61 -4.63 0.78 6.82
CA TRP A 61 -4.70 0.73 8.28
C TRP A 61 -5.04 2.10 8.83
N ASN A 62 -6.24 2.21 9.40
CA ASN A 62 -6.70 3.43 10.06
C ASN A 62 -6.23 3.43 11.52
N VAL A 63 -5.53 4.49 11.91
CA VAL A 63 -4.97 4.67 13.26
C VAL A 63 -5.17 6.11 13.75
N GLU A 64 -5.20 6.30 15.06
CA GLU A 64 -5.30 7.64 15.64
C GLU A 64 -3.94 8.35 15.65
N PRO A 65 -3.89 9.70 15.63
CA PRO A 65 -2.69 10.45 15.91
C PRO A 65 -2.14 10.14 17.31
N CYS A 66 -0.83 10.21 17.47
CA CYS A 66 -0.13 9.95 18.75
C CYS A 66 -0.40 8.55 19.32
N SER A 67 -0.57 7.55 18.45
CA SER A 67 -0.85 6.17 18.86
C SER A 67 0.40 5.31 18.76
N LYS A 68 0.54 4.38 19.69
CA LYS A 68 1.58 3.35 19.66
C LYS A 68 1.08 2.16 18.87
N ILE A 69 1.74 1.87 17.78
CA ILE A 69 1.35 0.81 16.85
C ILE A 69 2.38 -0.31 16.90
N THR A 70 1.93 -1.50 17.28
CA THR A 70 2.75 -2.72 17.24
C THR A 70 2.34 -3.54 16.02
N VAL A 71 3.26 -3.74 15.09
CA VAL A 71 3.03 -4.51 13.87
C VAL A 71 3.72 -5.85 13.96
N THR A 72 2.96 -6.92 13.80
CA THR A 72 3.49 -8.27 13.60
C THR A 72 3.41 -8.60 12.10
N PHE A 73 4.56 -8.67 11.46
CA PHE A 73 4.68 -8.97 10.04
C PHE A 73 5.07 -10.43 9.83
N ILE A 74 4.20 -11.19 9.16
CA ILE A 74 4.32 -12.63 8.95
C ILE A 74 4.51 -12.88 7.45
N ASN A 75 5.69 -13.40 7.08
CA ASN A 75 6.00 -13.73 5.71
C ASN A 75 5.69 -15.22 5.46
N GLU A 76 4.67 -15.49 4.65
CA GLU A 76 4.25 -16.86 4.29
C GLU A 76 4.86 -17.36 2.98
N ASP A 77 5.60 -16.51 2.25
CA ASP A 77 6.34 -16.91 1.05
C ASP A 77 7.72 -17.50 1.39
N LYS A 78 8.43 -17.95 0.38
CA LYS A 78 9.82 -18.42 0.50
C LYS A 78 10.86 -17.33 0.28
N VAL A 79 10.44 -16.23 -0.34
CA VAL A 79 11.28 -15.04 -0.57
C VAL A 79 11.16 -14.08 0.60
N ARG A 80 12.15 -13.22 0.76
CA ARG A 80 12.16 -12.19 1.79
C ARG A 80 11.18 -11.09 1.42
N HIS A 81 10.45 -10.56 2.41
CA HIS A 81 9.55 -9.43 2.28
C HIS A 81 9.81 -8.39 3.36
N MET A 82 9.33 -7.18 3.12
CA MET A 82 9.47 -6.06 4.02
C MET A 82 8.15 -5.31 4.14
N TRP A 83 7.85 -4.81 5.34
CA TRP A 83 6.79 -3.86 5.60
C TRP A 83 7.44 -2.57 6.08
N MET A 84 7.42 -1.55 5.26
CA MET A 84 8.10 -0.28 5.50
C MET A 84 7.12 0.88 5.39
N ILE A 85 7.15 1.78 6.37
CA ILE A 85 6.43 3.05 6.34
C ILE A 85 7.43 4.19 6.10
N HIS A 86 7.06 5.14 5.24
CA HIS A 86 7.85 6.29 4.86
C HIS A 86 7.29 7.61 5.40
N GLU A 87 8.09 8.67 5.29
CA GLU A 87 7.75 10.05 5.65
C GLU A 87 7.47 10.29 7.15
N LEU A 88 7.91 9.39 8.01
CA LEU A 88 7.91 9.63 9.44
C LEU A 88 8.87 10.76 9.83
N PRO A 89 8.68 11.43 10.98
CA PRO A 89 9.54 12.51 11.41
C PRO A 89 11.00 12.09 11.55
N LYS A 90 11.90 12.70 10.76
CA LYS A 90 13.33 12.33 10.70
C LYS A 90 14.10 12.54 12.03
N TYR A 91 13.59 13.39 12.91
CA TYR A 91 14.18 13.59 14.25
C TYR A 91 13.94 12.41 15.20
N LEU A 92 12.97 11.55 14.89
CA LEU A 92 12.69 10.30 15.62
C LEU A 92 13.08 9.04 14.85
N TYR A 93 12.87 9.06 13.54
CA TYR A 93 13.04 7.93 12.65
C TYR A 93 14.12 8.24 11.63
N PRO A 94 15.34 7.70 11.77
CA PRO A 94 16.40 7.89 10.79
C PRO A 94 15.90 7.63 9.36
N ALA A 95 16.32 8.47 8.42
CA ALA A 95 15.82 8.51 7.04
C ALA A 95 14.28 8.67 6.88
N GLY A 96 13.54 8.95 7.96
CA GLY A 96 12.08 9.07 7.93
C GLY A 96 11.34 7.75 7.76
N MET A 97 11.94 6.65 8.17
CA MET A 97 11.40 5.30 7.95
C MET A 97 11.35 4.48 9.24
N PHE A 98 10.37 3.60 9.30
CA PHE A 98 10.35 2.44 10.18
C PHE A 98 10.11 1.22 9.30
N HIS A 99 10.83 0.13 9.50
CA HIS A 99 10.55 -1.08 8.75
C HIS A 99 10.75 -2.37 9.55
N ILE A 100 10.03 -3.39 9.09
CA ILE A 100 10.10 -4.76 9.56
C ILE A 100 10.43 -5.62 8.34
N GLU A 101 11.51 -6.40 8.43
CA GLU A 101 11.90 -7.36 7.41
C GLU A 101 11.74 -8.77 7.95
N ALA A 102 11.15 -9.66 7.18
CA ALA A 102 11.01 -11.06 7.51
C ALA A 102 11.52 -11.95 6.38
N SER A 103 12.39 -12.89 6.72
CA SER A 103 12.82 -13.98 5.83
C SER A 103 11.65 -14.91 5.51
N GLY A 104 11.80 -15.72 4.47
CA GLY A 104 10.74 -16.63 4.03
C GLY A 104 10.28 -17.58 5.14
N GLY A 105 8.97 -17.63 5.40
CA GLY A 105 8.34 -18.45 6.44
C GLY A 105 8.59 -17.97 7.87
N LYS A 106 9.10 -16.74 8.06
CA LYS A 106 9.39 -16.14 9.37
C LYS A 106 8.47 -14.96 9.66
N SER A 107 8.49 -14.50 10.91
CA SER A 107 7.77 -13.32 11.36
C SER A 107 8.67 -12.44 12.21
N GLN A 108 8.39 -11.14 12.17
CA GLN A 108 9.02 -10.13 13.03
C GLN A 108 7.96 -9.19 13.57
N THR A 109 8.22 -8.64 14.76
CA THR A 109 7.33 -7.68 15.40
C THR A 109 8.11 -6.43 15.76
N GLY A 110 7.58 -5.27 15.43
CA GLY A 110 8.18 -3.99 15.77
C GLY A 110 7.13 -2.94 16.09
N THR A 111 7.54 -1.87 16.76
CA THR A 111 6.65 -0.84 17.28
C THR A 111 7.10 0.54 16.81
N PHE A 112 6.13 1.38 16.45
CA PHE A 112 6.35 2.80 16.15
C PHE A 112 5.21 3.63 16.73
N ILE A 113 5.43 4.96 16.84
CA ILE A 113 4.43 5.91 17.34
C ILE A 113 4.06 6.85 16.19
N THR A 114 2.76 6.98 15.93
CA THR A 114 2.24 7.86 14.88
C THR A 114 2.40 9.32 15.26
N PRO A 115 2.71 10.21 14.29
CA PRO A 115 2.72 11.66 14.49
C PRO A 115 1.37 12.21 14.94
N SER A 116 1.38 13.49 15.36
CA SER A 116 0.17 14.21 15.81
C SER A 116 -0.71 14.72 14.67
N GLU A 117 -0.18 14.78 13.44
CA GLU A 117 -0.88 15.32 12.27
C GLU A 117 -1.75 14.27 11.56
N ASP A 118 -2.87 14.72 11.01
CA ASP A 118 -3.68 13.91 10.09
C ASP A 118 -2.92 13.75 8.77
N LYS A 119 -2.54 12.51 8.42
CA LYS A 119 -1.74 12.25 7.22
C LYS A 119 -1.85 10.80 6.76
N ASN A 120 -1.73 10.59 5.45
CA ASN A 120 -1.54 9.27 4.85
C ASN A 120 -0.05 8.98 4.68
N TYR A 121 0.38 7.82 5.10
CA TYR A 121 1.76 7.35 4.99
C TYR A 121 1.82 6.13 4.07
N LEU A 122 2.72 6.18 3.09
CA LEU A 122 2.96 5.04 2.21
C LEU A 122 3.57 3.87 3.00
N VAL A 123 3.02 2.70 2.76
CA VAL A 123 3.57 1.41 3.20
C VAL A 123 3.88 0.57 1.97
N HIS A 124 5.06 -0.02 1.90
CA HIS A 124 5.40 -0.94 0.82
C HIS A 124 6.53 -1.91 1.20
N CYS A 125 6.75 -2.88 0.35
CA CYS A 125 7.96 -3.72 0.38
C CYS A 125 9.04 -3.07 -0.50
N ASP A 126 10.22 -2.80 0.09
CA ASP A 126 11.35 -2.17 -0.61
C ASP A 126 12.28 -3.19 -1.30
N MET A 127 11.90 -4.46 -1.34
CA MET A 127 12.57 -5.44 -2.19
C MET A 127 12.33 -5.10 -3.65
N SER A 128 13.37 -5.28 -4.48
CA SER A 128 13.34 -4.91 -5.90
C SER A 128 12.06 -5.40 -6.59
N GLN A 129 11.30 -4.47 -7.17
CA GLN A 129 10.04 -4.67 -7.90
C GLN A 129 8.84 -5.18 -7.08
N HIS A 130 8.98 -5.48 -5.78
CA HIS A 130 7.86 -6.01 -4.99
C HIS A 130 6.73 -4.99 -4.82
N MET A 131 7.05 -3.71 -4.69
CA MET A 131 6.07 -2.63 -4.64
C MET A 131 5.24 -2.58 -5.93
N GLU A 132 5.90 -2.60 -7.09
CA GLU A 132 5.27 -2.58 -8.41
C GLU A 132 4.43 -3.84 -8.65
N MET A 133 4.88 -4.97 -8.08
CA MET A 133 4.18 -6.25 -8.13
C MET A 133 3.03 -6.39 -7.12
N GLY A 134 2.67 -5.30 -6.41
CA GLY A 134 1.46 -5.24 -5.59
C GLY A 134 1.67 -5.11 -4.09
N MET A 135 2.89 -5.19 -3.55
CA MET A 135 3.13 -5.05 -2.10
C MET A 135 3.20 -3.59 -1.67
N ARG A 136 2.07 -2.93 -1.62
CA ARG A 136 1.92 -1.54 -1.21
C ARG A 136 0.59 -1.31 -0.52
N GLY A 137 0.54 -0.30 0.32
CA GLY A 137 -0.64 0.09 1.08
C GLY A 137 -0.41 1.45 1.75
N GLN A 138 -1.27 1.81 2.67
CA GLN A 138 -1.16 3.07 3.41
C GLN A 138 -1.62 2.95 4.85
N ILE A 139 -0.98 3.71 5.72
CA ILE A 139 -1.50 4.03 7.05
C ILE A 139 -2.18 5.39 6.96
N ILE A 140 -3.41 5.45 7.43
CA ILE A 140 -4.20 6.68 7.55
C ILE A 140 -4.20 7.09 9.02
N VAL A 141 -3.49 8.17 9.33
CA VAL A 141 -3.46 8.76 10.67
C VAL A 141 -4.57 9.79 10.77
N GLY A 142 -5.45 9.64 11.76
CA GLY A 142 -6.59 10.53 11.97
C GLY A 142 -7.55 10.56 10.77
N LYS A 143 -7.78 11.74 10.22
CA LYS A 143 -8.62 11.92 9.01
C LYS A 143 -7.86 11.66 7.71
N GLY A 144 -6.55 11.45 7.81
CA GLY A 144 -5.68 11.39 6.64
C GLY A 144 -5.49 12.74 5.94
N SER A 145 -4.75 12.73 4.85
CA SER A 145 -4.47 13.90 4.00
C SER A 145 -4.98 13.74 2.57
N GLY A 146 -5.78 12.72 2.31
CA GLY A 146 -6.24 12.31 0.99
C GLY A 146 -5.36 11.19 0.41
N ASP A 147 -5.70 10.75 -0.79
CA ASP A 147 -5.04 9.63 -1.44
C ASP A 147 -3.56 9.90 -1.73
N LEU A 148 -2.75 8.87 -1.60
CA LEU A 148 -1.37 8.85 -2.08
C LEU A 148 -1.37 8.67 -3.60
N TRP A 149 -1.97 9.62 -4.32
CA TRP A 149 -2.23 9.57 -5.75
C TRP A 149 -0.98 9.48 -6.63
N SER A 150 0.21 9.80 -6.08
CA SER A 150 1.50 9.54 -6.72
C SER A 150 1.85 8.05 -6.80
N VAL A 151 1.15 7.19 -6.06
CA VAL A 151 1.33 5.74 -6.06
C VAL A 151 0.03 5.08 -6.50
N THR A 152 -0.10 4.87 -7.79
CA THR A 152 -1.31 4.31 -8.41
C THR A 152 -1.77 3.00 -7.77
N GLY A 153 -3.05 2.90 -7.44
CA GLY A 153 -3.70 1.67 -6.96
C GLY A 153 -3.45 1.36 -5.48
N ILE A 154 -3.13 2.34 -4.64
CA ILE A 154 -3.11 2.15 -3.19
C ILE A 154 -4.51 2.20 -2.61
N THR A 155 -5.26 3.28 -2.87
CA THR A 155 -6.61 3.49 -2.34
C THR A 155 -7.67 2.84 -3.20
N ASP A 156 -7.48 2.78 -4.49
CA ASP A 156 -8.38 2.12 -5.43
C ASP A 156 -7.62 1.13 -6.32
N HIS A 157 -7.44 -0.08 -5.82
CA HIS A 157 -6.85 -1.18 -6.58
C HIS A 157 -7.74 -1.64 -7.75
N LEU A 158 -9.01 -1.24 -7.77
CA LEU A 158 -9.96 -1.53 -8.85
C LEU A 158 -10.11 -0.36 -9.83
N TYR A 159 -9.35 0.69 -9.67
CA TYR A 159 -9.53 1.94 -10.40
C TYR A 159 -9.61 1.78 -11.92
N ARG A 160 -8.94 0.79 -12.50
CA ARG A 160 -9.00 0.53 -13.94
C ARG A 160 -10.32 -0.10 -14.38
N ALA A 161 -10.99 -0.85 -13.53
CA ALA A 161 -12.29 -1.44 -13.84
C ALA A 161 -13.43 -0.40 -13.79
N SER A 162 -13.26 0.68 -13.02
CA SER A 162 -14.27 1.72 -12.84
C SER A 162 -14.20 2.85 -13.88
N TYR A 163 -13.09 3.00 -14.62
CA TYR A 163 -12.91 4.10 -15.58
C TYR A 163 -13.80 4.04 -16.80
N LEU A 164 -14.27 2.85 -17.19
CA LEU A 164 -15.22 2.68 -18.28
C LEU A 164 -16.48 2.00 -17.74
N PRO A 165 -17.42 2.77 -17.20
CA PRO A 165 -18.68 2.21 -16.77
C PRO A 165 -19.32 1.41 -17.89
N GLN A 166 -19.84 0.22 -17.56
CA GLN A 166 -20.39 -0.71 -18.55
C GLN A 166 -21.45 -0.09 -19.46
N TYR A 167 -22.20 0.89 -18.95
CA TYR A 167 -23.18 1.63 -19.74
C TYR A 167 -22.54 2.47 -20.85
N ILE A 168 -21.33 3.02 -20.67
CA ILE A 168 -20.60 3.77 -21.73
C ILE A 168 -20.25 2.82 -22.86
N ILE A 169 -19.73 1.63 -22.54
CA ILE A 169 -19.42 0.59 -23.53
C ILE A 169 -20.68 0.21 -24.28
N PHE A 170 -21.77 -0.01 -23.57
CA PHE A 170 -23.07 -0.35 -24.14
C PHE A 170 -23.56 0.74 -25.11
N PHE A 171 -23.51 2.00 -24.74
CA PHE A 171 -23.91 3.12 -25.61
C PHE A 171 -23.01 3.29 -26.81
N CYS A 172 -21.70 3.07 -26.67
CA CYS A 172 -20.76 3.11 -27.79
C CYS A 172 -21.07 2.00 -28.80
N VAL A 173 -21.38 0.79 -28.34
CA VAL A 173 -21.76 -0.33 -29.21
C VAL A 173 -23.07 -0.03 -29.92
N LEU A 174 -24.10 0.47 -29.21
CA LEU A 174 -25.37 0.86 -29.83
C LEU A 174 -25.21 1.97 -30.89
N ALA A 175 -24.42 3.00 -30.58
CA ALA A 175 -24.16 4.08 -31.53
C ALA A 175 -23.45 3.56 -32.79
N SER A 176 -22.51 2.64 -32.64
CA SER A 176 -21.80 2.01 -33.76
C SER A 176 -22.74 1.21 -34.65
N ILE A 177 -23.62 0.39 -34.03
CA ILE A 177 -24.63 -0.39 -34.77
C ILE A 177 -25.60 0.53 -35.51
N PHE A 178 -26.10 1.56 -34.84
CA PHE A 178 -27.00 2.54 -35.44
C PHE A 178 -26.37 3.28 -36.61
N GLY A 179 -25.13 3.74 -36.46
CA GLY A 179 -24.36 4.36 -37.53
C GLY A 179 -24.16 3.44 -38.73
N PHE A 180 -23.87 2.16 -38.51
CA PHE A 180 -23.75 1.17 -39.56
C PHE A 180 -25.06 0.97 -40.33
N ILE A 181 -26.19 0.86 -39.60
CA ILE A 181 -27.54 0.69 -40.22
C ILE A 181 -27.90 1.92 -41.06
N LEU A 182 -27.65 3.13 -40.55
CA LEU A 182 -27.90 4.38 -41.24
C LEU A 182 -27.09 4.45 -42.52
N ASN A 183 -25.79 4.16 -42.45
CA ASN A 183 -24.91 4.17 -43.63
C ASN A 183 -25.36 3.14 -44.68
N ALA A 184 -25.72 1.94 -44.26
CA ALA A 184 -26.24 0.90 -45.17
C ALA A 184 -27.53 1.33 -45.87
N LYS A 185 -28.44 2.05 -45.19
CA LYS A 185 -29.66 2.59 -45.78
C LYS A 185 -29.37 3.71 -46.79
N LEU A 186 -28.43 4.59 -46.51
CA LEU A 186 -28.04 5.70 -47.40
C LEU A 186 -27.44 5.15 -48.68
N VAL A 187 -26.47 4.24 -48.57
CA VAL A 187 -25.85 3.60 -49.75
C VAL A 187 -26.88 2.84 -50.60
N LYS A 188 -27.87 2.19 -49.97
CA LYS A 188 -28.94 1.50 -50.69
C LYS A 188 -29.90 2.47 -51.41
N ARG A 189 -30.06 3.68 -50.88
CA ARG A 189 -30.89 4.74 -51.48
C ARG A 189 -30.20 5.34 -52.73
N GLU A 190 -28.89 5.61 -52.63
CA GLU A 190 -28.10 6.12 -53.79
C GLU A 190 -28.03 5.14 -54.94
N ARG A 191 -28.05 3.83 -54.68
CA ARG A 191 -28.03 2.81 -55.78
C ARG A 191 -29.38 2.63 -56.50
N LYS A 192 -30.46 3.21 -55.96
CA LYS A 192 -31.81 3.10 -56.55
C LYS A 192 -32.31 4.35 -57.26
N GLY A 193 -31.60 5.47 -57.17
CA GLY A 193 -31.84 6.70 -57.91
C GLY A 193 -30.89 6.81 -59.09
#